data_e4d4580ebeddfa99ec0cad45d30c2510
#
_entry.id   e4d4580ebeddfa99ec0cad45d30c2510
#
_cell.length_a   1.000
_cell.length_b   1.000
_cell.length_c   1.000
_cell.angle_alpha   90.00
_cell.angle_beta   90.00
_cell.angle_gamma   90.00
#
_symmetry.space_group_name_H-M   'P 1'
#
loop_
_entity.id
_entity.type
_entity.pdbx_description
1 polymer ?
#
loop_
_entity_poly.entity_id
_entity_poly.type
_entity_poly.pdbx_seq_one_letter_code
_entity_poly.pdbx_strand_id
1 'polypeptide(L)'
;MIEDQEPLIIRSKIVHDSKKETDIYMTKNSIITSLISTIEKRIHKFGFVDVHSLGAANYKALKLALLIVKAHPNELDTTVKTDTVETNDFVVPTTPDQQREVKHRELNSVHIHIFRKGSKS
;
A
#
# COMPACT_ATOMS: atom_id res chain seq x y z
N MET A 1 17.42 15.22 27.00
CA MET A 1 18.48 14.51 26.29
C MET A 1 18.05 13.12 25.95
N ILE A 2 18.38 12.68 24.80
CA ILE A 2 18.07 11.33 24.36
C ILE A 2 19.24 10.44 24.72
N GLU A 3 18.98 9.36 25.37
CA GLU A 3 20.01 8.42 25.81
C GLU A 3 19.51 7.01 25.58
N ASP A 4 20.40 6.06 25.60
CA ASP A 4 20.08 4.65 25.40
C ASP A 4 19.34 4.39 24.09
N GLN A 5 19.78 5.06 23.08
CA GLN A 5 19.04 5.05 21.83
C GLN A 5 19.49 3.93 20.92
N GLU A 6 18.52 3.25 20.37
CA GLU A 6 18.76 2.45 19.20
C GLU A 6 19.06 3.38 18.02
N PRO A 7 19.85 2.93 17.04
CA PRO A 7 20.10 3.74 15.86
C PRO A 7 18.79 4.15 15.19
N LEU A 8 18.71 5.41 14.81
CA LEU A 8 17.57 5.89 14.07
C LEU A 8 17.60 5.35 12.65
N ILE A 9 16.51 4.77 12.21
CA ILE A 9 16.37 4.27 10.86
C ILE A 9 15.51 5.22 10.07
N ILE A 10 16.09 5.81 9.03
CA ILE A 10 15.37 6.68 8.11
C ILE A 10 15.08 5.88 6.85
N ARG A 11 13.80 5.69 6.58
CA ARG A 11 13.35 4.92 5.44
C ARG A 11 13.04 5.84 4.27
N SER A 12 13.42 5.40 3.09
CA SER A 12 13.07 6.12 1.87
C SER A 12 11.57 6.13 1.68
N LYS A 13 11.06 7.29 1.30
CA LYS A 13 9.65 7.43 0.96
C LYS A 13 9.43 7.04 -0.49
N ILE A 14 8.33 6.37 -0.73
CA ILE A 14 7.87 6.13 -2.08
C ILE A 14 7.05 7.32 -2.51
N VAL A 15 7.46 7.95 -3.62
CA VAL A 15 6.81 9.14 -4.14
C VAL A 15 5.73 8.71 -5.13
N HIS A 16 4.54 9.22 -4.91
CA HIS A 16 3.42 9.04 -5.83
C HIS A 16 3.16 10.36 -6.54
N ASP A 17 3.44 10.39 -7.83
CA ASP A 17 3.38 11.62 -8.63
C ASP A 17 1.97 12.16 -8.83
N SER A 18 0.97 11.28 -8.81
CA SER A 18 -0.40 11.71 -8.95
C SER A 18 -1.32 10.87 -8.07
N LYS A 19 -2.03 11.54 -7.17
CA LYS A 19 -3.09 10.92 -6.42
C LYS A 19 -4.41 11.23 -7.09
N LYS A 20 -5.02 10.22 -7.66
CA LYS A 20 -6.37 10.32 -8.20
C LYS A 20 -7.35 9.81 -7.14
N GLU A 21 -8.58 10.25 -7.22
CA GLU A 21 -9.60 9.75 -6.30
C GLU A 21 -9.82 8.24 -6.45
N THR A 22 -9.44 7.67 -7.57
CA THR A 22 -9.51 6.23 -7.80
C THR A 22 -8.34 5.46 -7.20
N ASP A 23 -7.27 6.13 -6.77
CA ASP A 23 -6.11 5.49 -6.16
C ASP A 23 -6.27 5.43 -4.65
N ILE A 24 -6.18 4.23 -4.10
CA ILE A 24 -6.25 3.97 -2.66
C ILE A 24 -4.93 3.36 -2.22
N TYR A 25 -4.26 4.02 -1.30
CA TYR A 25 -2.99 3.54 -0.76
C TYR A 25 -3.21 2.96 0.63
N MET A 26 -2.94 1.66 0.77
CA MET A 26 -3.09 0.98 2.04
C MET A 26 -1.77 0.86 2.77
N THR A 27 -1.83 1.05 4.07
CA THR A 27 -0.71 0.80 4.97
C THR A 27 -1.08 -0.33 5.94
N LYS A 28 -0.09 -0.82 6.67
CA LYS A 28 -0.34 -1.85 7.68
C LYS A 28 -1.31 -1.39 8.78
N ASN A 29 -1.49 -0.08 8.93
CA ASN A 29 -2.38 0.51 9.93
C ASN A 29 -3.76 0.86 9.36
N SER A 30 -3.99 0.64 8.09
CA SER A 30 -5.27 0.93 7.46
C SER A 30 -6.39 0.06 8.06
N ILE A 31 -7.56 0.66 8.24
CA ILE A 31 -8.73 -0.02 8.76
C ILE A 31 -9.60 -0.45 7.60
N ILE A 32 -9.72 -1.77 7.42
CA ILE A 32 -10.41 -2.35 6.26
C ILE A 32 -11.87 -1.90 6.19
N THR A 33 -12.58 -1.91 7.32
CA THR A 33 -14.01 -1.56 7.34
C THR A 33 -14.27 -0.14 6.86
N SER A 34 -13.40 0.80 7.23
CA SER A 34 -13.51 2.19 6.78
C SER A 34 -13.28 2.31 5.27
N LEU A 35 -12.30 1.57 4.77
CA LEU A 35 -11.94 1.63 3.36
C LEU A 35 -12.98 0.97 2.46
N ILE A 36 -13.65 -0.08 2.91
CA ILE A 36 -14.69 -0.73 2.12
C ILE A 36 -15.76 0.28 1.69
N SER A 37 -16.25 1.06 2.65
CA SER A 37 -17.27 2.07 2.36
C SER A 37 -16.77 3.12 1.37
N THR A 38 -15.56 3.60 1.56
CA THR A 38 -14.95 4.59 0.66
C THR A 38 -14.78 4.03 -0.75
N ILE A 39 -14.30 2.79 -0.86
CA ILE A 39 -14.06 2.15 -2.14
C ILE A 39 -15.38 1.91 -2.88
N GLU A 40 -16.40 1.44 -2.18
CA GLU A 40 -17.71 1.22 -2.79
C GLU A 40 -18.29 2.50 -3.36
N LYS A 41 -18.18 3.61 -2.62
CA LYS A 41 -18.61 4.91 -3.12
C LYS A 41 -17.85 5.35 -4.36
N ARG A 42 -16.55 5.13 -4.38
CA ARG A 42 -15.72 5.53 -5.51
C ARG A 42 -15.96 4.66 -6.73
N ILE A 43 -16.17 3.36 -6.53
CA ILE A 43 -16.56 2.48 -7.64
C ILE A 43 -17.91 2.90 -8.22
N HIS A 44 -18.85 3.29 -7.36
CA HIS A 44 -20.14 3.79 -7.80
C HIS A 44 -19.98 5.05 -8.67
N LYS A 45 -19.10 5.94 -8.27
CA LYS A 45 -18.86 7.21 -8.96
C LYS A 45 -18.02 7.05 -10.23
N PHE A 46 -16.94 6.28 -10.16
CA PHE A 46 -15.94 6.21 -11.23
C PHE A 46 -15.95 4.88 -12.01
N GLY A 47 -16.57 3.85 -11.48
CA GLY A 47 -16.61 2.54 -12.09
C GLY A 47 -15.48 1.61 -11.69
N PHE A 48 -14.44 2.13 -11.07
CA PHE A 48 -13.28 1.34 -10.63
C PHE A 48 -12.49 2.04 -9.56
N VAL A 49 -11.65 1.30 -8.87
CA VAL A 49 -10.59 1.84 -8.01
C VAL A 49 -9.33 1.00 -8.16
N ASP A 50 -8.20 1.62 -7.90
CA ASP A 50 -6.90 0.95 -7.86
C ASP A 50 -6.36 1.00 -6.42
N VAL A 51 -6.18 -0.18 -5.83
CA VAL A 51 -5.64 -0.30 -4.48
C VAL A 51 -4.16 -0.63 -4.56
N HIS A 52 -3.36 0.15 -3.88
CA HIS A 52 -1.91 0.00 -3.85
C HIS A 52 -1.45 -0.31 -2.44
N SER A 53 -0.55 -1.28 -2.33
CA SER A 53 0.02 -1.64 -1.04
C SER A 53 1.47 -2.07 -1.21
N LEU A 54 2.19 -2.09 -0.11
CA LEU A 54 3.60 -2.43 -0.09
C LEU A 54 3.93 -3.20 1.19
N GLY A 55 4.69 -4.29 1.05
CA GLY A 55 5.20 -5.03 2.17
C GLY A 55 4.12 -5.58 3.09
N ALA A 56 4.17 -5.21 4.37
CA ALA A 56 3.25 -5.73 5.38
C ALA A 56 1.78 -5.38 5.12
N ALA A 57 1.50 -4.36 4.32
CA ALA A 57 0.14 -3.97 3.97
C ALA A 57 -0.50 -4.87 2.92
N ASN A 58 0.29 -5.68 2.21
CA ASN A 58 -0.21 -6.49 1.10
C ASN A 58 -1.33 -7.45 1.51
N TYR A 59 -1.19 -8.06 2.67
CA TYR A 59 -2.19 -8.97 3.19
C TYR A 59 -3.55 -8.28 3.36
N LYS A 60 -3.54 -7.07 3.94
CA LYS A 60 -4.77 -6.30 4.13
C LYS A 60 -5.39 -5.87 2.80
N ALA A 61 -4.56 -5.51 1.83
CA ALA A 61 -5.05 -5.12 0.52
C ALA A 61 -5.75 -6.28 -0.19
N LEU A 62 -5.16 -7.46 -0.16
CA LEU A 62 -5.75 -8.65 -0.75
C LEU A 62 -7.05 -9.04 -0.04
N LYS A 63 -7.06 -8.98 1.28
CA LYS A 63 -8.25 -9.25 2.07
C LYS A 63 -9.37 -8.27 1.77
N LEU A 64 -9.04 -6.99 1.67
CA LEU A 64 -10.00 -5.94 1.32
C LEU A 64 -10.64 -6.21 -0.04
N ALA A 65 -9.83 -6.50 -1.05
CA ALA A 65 -10.34 -6.76 -2.38
C ALA A 65 -11.25 -7.99 -2.40
N LEU A 66 -10.85 -9.05 -1.72
CA LEU A 66 -11.65 -10.26 -1.62
C LEU A 66 -13.00 -10.01 -0.97
N LEU A 67 -13.01 -9.22 0.11
CA LEU A 67 -14.26 -8.90 0.81
C LEU A 67 -15.21 -8.09 -0.06
N ILE A 68 -14.67 -7.13 -0.81
CA ILE A 68 -15.48 -6.28 -1.69
C ILE A 68 -16.06 -7.09 -2.85
N VAL A 69 -15.25 -7.89 -3.51
CA VAL A 69 -15.72 -8.70 -4.64
C VAL A 69 -16.72 -9.76 -4.16
N LYS A 70 -16.48 -10.33 -2.99
CA LYS A 70 -17.39 -11.32 -2.40
C LYS A 70 -18.74 -10.72 -2.03
N ALA A 71 -18.75 -9.45 -1.62
CA ALA A 71 -20.01 -8.75 -1.33
C ALA A 71 -20.79 -8.41 -2.59
N HIS A 72 -20.13 -8.30 -3.74
CA HIS A 72 -20.73 -7.93 -5.02
C HIS A 72 -20.30 -8.90 -6.13
N PRO A 73 -20.63 -10.20 -6.02
CA PRO A 73 -20.04 -11.22 -6.90
C PRO A 73 -20.46 -11.11 -8.36
N ASN A 74 -21.61 -10.52 -8.62
CA ASN A 74 -22.14 -10.37 -9.99
C ASN A 74 -21.82 -9.00 -10.58
N GLU A 75 -21.31 -8.07 -9.81
CA GLU A 75 -21.10 -6.69 -10.22
C GLU A 75 -19.63 -6.31 -10.34
N LEU A 76 -18.77 -6.86 -9.47
CA LEU A 76 -17.38 -6.46 -9.38
C LEU A 76 -16.43 -7.62 -9.68
N ASP A 77 -15.33 -7.26 -10.28
CA ASP A 77 -14.23 -8.19 -10.52
C ASP A 77 -12.92 -7.50 -10.17
N THR A 78 -11.85 -8.25 -10.16
CA THR A 78 -10.55 -7.72 -9.75
C THR A 78 -9.42 -8.31 -10.56
N THR A 79 -8.41 -7.49 -10.78
CA THR A 79 -7.13 -7.90 -11.37
C THR A 79 -6.02 -7.52 -10.41
N VAL A 80 -5.11 -8.45 -10.15
CA VAL A 80 -4.01 -8.24 -9.20
C VAL A 80 -2.69 -8.28 -9.94
N LYS A 81 -1.85 -7.28 -9.71
CA LYS A 81 -0.47 -7.25 -10.19
C LYS A 81 0.46 -7.14 -9.02
N THR A 82 1.57 -7.84 -9.09
CA THR A 82 2.61 -7.77 -8.06
C THR A 82 3.92 -7.34 -8.68
N ASP A 83 4.73 -6.66 -7.89
CA ASP A 83 6.05 -6.21 -8.31
C ASP A 83 6.97 -6.17 -7.10
N THR A 84 8.26 -6.02 -7.35
CA THR A 84 9.26 -5.89 -6.30
C THR A 84 9.83 -4.48 -6.34
N VAL A 85 9.83 -3.84 -5.17
CA VAL A 85 10.35 -2.47 -5.02
C VAL A 85 11.56 -2.53 -4.10
N GLU A 86 12.64 -1.90 -4.53
CA GLU A 86 13.81 -1.74 -3.68
C GLU A 86 13.69 -0.45 -2.89
N THR A 87 14.00 -0.53 -1.61
CA THR A 87 14.08 0.64 -0.74
C THR A 87 15.44 0.66 -0.05
N ASN A 88 15.93 1.85 0.19
CA ASN A 88 17.17 2.06 0.92
C ASN A 88 16.84 2.68 2.28
N ASP A 89 17.24 1.98 3.34
CA ASP A 89 17.09 2.49 4.68
C ASP A 89 18.45 2.98 5.16
N PHE A 90 18.47 4.19 5.71
CA PHE A 90 19.67 4.77 6.27
C PHE A 90 19.65 4.58 7.77
N VAL A 91 20.71 3.95 8.29
CA VAL A 91 20.87 3.77 9.73
C VAL A 91 21.75 4.88 10.25
N VAL A 92 21.18 5.72 11.09
CA VAL A 92 21.90 6.83 11.71
C VAL A 92 22.43 6.36 13.07
N PRO A 93 23.76 6.34 13.26
CA PRO A 93 24.32 5.87 14.51
C PRO A 93 24.02 6.83 15.66
N THR A 94 23.97 6.29 16.86
CA THR A 94 23.76 7.09 18.08
C THR A 94 25.03 7.69 18.62
N THR A 95 26.18 7.22 18.17
CA THR A 95 27.48 7.73 18.59
C THR A 95 28.26 8.29 17.41
N PRO A 96 29.08 9.34 17.61
CA PRO A 96 29.81 9.94 16.49
C PRO A 96 30.83 9.01 15.83
N ASP A 97 31.27 7.98 16.55
CA ASP A 97 32.30 7.07 16.06
C ASP A 97 31.77 6.06 15.06
N GLN A 98 30.46 5.84 15.06
CA GLN A 98 29.86 4.85 14.19
C GLN A 98 29.69 5.44 12.81
N GLN A 99 29.88 4.60 11.81
CA GLN A 99 29.63 5.00 10.43
C GLN A 99 28.18 4.78 10.08
N ARG A 100 27.66 5.62 9.19
CA ARG A 100 26.33 5.41 8.65
C ARG A 100 26.30 4.16 7.79
N GLU A 101 25.21 3.44 7.91
CA GLU A 101 24.94 2.27 7.08
C GLU A 101 23.75 2.53 6.19
N VAL A 102 23.80 1.95 5.02
CA VAL A 102 22.66 1.90 4.11
C VAL A 102 22.22 0.45 4.02
N LYS A 103 20.98 0.19 4.40
CA LYS A 103 20.40 -1.14 4.29
C LYS A 103 19.46 -1.16 3.10
N HIS A 104 19.66 -2.10 2.21
CA HIS A 104 18.78 -2.32 1.09
C HIS A 104 17.70 -3.32 1.47
N ARG A 105 16.48 -3.00 1.13
CA ARG A 105 15.35 -3.91 1.32
C ARG A 105 14.61 -4.08 0.03
N GLU A 106 14.15 -5.29 -0.20
CA GLU A 106 13.21 -5.58 -1.26
C GLU A 106 11.85 -5.78 -0.63
N LEU A 107 10.85 -5.09 -1.15
CA LEU A 107 9.48 -5.22 -0.72
C LEU A 107 8.62 -5.59 -1.92
N ASN A 108 7.66 -6.47 -1.69
CA ASN A 108 6.68 -6.76 -2.71
C ASN A 108 5.59 -5.70 -2.68
N SER A 109 5.26 -5.18 -3.83
CA SER A 109 4.11 -4.30 -4.00
C SER A 109 2.95 -5.07 -4.61
N VAL A 110 1.75 -4.69 -4.23
CA VAL A 110 0.52 -5.28 -4.76
C VAL A 110 -0.36 -4.15 -5.28
N HIS A 111 -0.81 -4.30 -6.51
CA HIS A 111 -1.72 -3.36 -7.16
C HIS A 111 -2.97 -4.12 -7.55
N ILE A 112 -4.10 -3.70 -7.02
CA ILE A 112 -5.37 -4.38 -7.23
C ILE A 112 -6.33 -3.43 -7.91
N HIS A 113 -6.74 -3.79 -9.11
CA HIS A 113 -7.74 -3.05 -9.87
C HIS A 113 -9.09 -3.70 -9.62
N ILE A 114 -9.99 -2.98 -8.97
CA ILE A 114 -11.35 -3.44 -8.69
C ILE A 114 -12.29 -2.65 -9.57
N PHE A 115 -13.09 -3.33 -10.38
CA PHE A 115 -13.89 -2.66 -11.40
C PHE A 115 -15.23 -3.36 -11.57
N ARG A 116 -16.18 -2.63 -12.16
CA ARG A 116 -17.46 -3.22 -12.53
C ARG A 116 -17.29 -4.14 -13.72
N LYS A 117 -17.92 -5.29 -13.65
CA LYS A 117 -17.96 -6.22 -14.78
C LYS A 117 -18.60 -5.53 -15.98
N GLY A 118 -18.01 -5.76 -17.13
CA GLY A 118 -18.45 -5.10 -18.35
C GLY A 118 -17.76 -3.78 -18.63
N SER A 119 -17.03 -3.22 -17.64
CA SER A 119 -16.22 -2.02 -17.85
C SER A 119 -14.86 -2.41 -18.40
N LYS A 120 -14.27 -1.56 -19.23
CA LYS A 120 -12.88 -1.74 -19.64
C LYS A 120 -11.97 -1.26 -18.53
N SER A 121 -11.06 -2.09 -18.15
CA SER A 121 -10.07 -1.75 -17.14
C SER A 121 -8.88 -0.98 -17.71
#